data_7cee2e272da4c58a51ca7d927e9f80d1
#
_entry.id   7cee2e272da4c58a51ca7d927e9f80d1
#
_cell.length_a   1.000
_cell.length_b   1.000
_cell.length_c   1.000
_cell.angle_alpha   90.00
_cell.angle_beta   90.00
_cell.angle_gamma   90.00
#
_symmetry.space_group_name_H-M   'P 1'
#
loop_
_entity.id
_entity.type
_entity.pdbx_description
1 polymer ?
#
loop_
_entity_poly.entity_id
_entity_poly.type
_entity_poly.pdbx_seq_one_letter_code
_entity_poly.pdbx_strand_id
1 'polypeptide(L)'
;GYTVEEYREFLDRARALLHQPEIGRPLTVAGDIIVGFPTETEEDYEATAALLRRARYKNCFIFKYSPRPGTVAFDKLPDDVPDEVKRRRNNELLALQQEVSLQTSREYVGSTVDVFVQGISRREQKRQQRPACGGGGGVGLTINGRALGAAPAAV
;
A
#
# COMPACT_ATOMS: atom_id res chain seq x y z
N GLY A 1 -17.95 -4.80 16.69
CA GLY A 1 -17.36 -4.97 15.39
C GLY A 1 -18.32 -4.50 14.31
N TYR A 2 -17.90 -4.48 13.09
CA TYR A 2 -18.70 -4.15 11.91
C TYR A 2 -18.65 -5.33 10.93
N THR A 3 -19.65 -5.44 10.07
CA THR A 3 -19.74 -6.48 9.03
C THR A 3 -19.00 -6.04 7.76
N VAL A 4 -18.78 -6.97 6.84
CA VAL A 4 -18.21 -6.69 5.52
C VAL A 4 -19.11 -5.75 4.72
N GLU A 5 -20.42 -5.91 4.86
CA GLU A 5 -21.43 -5.07 4.20
C GLU A 5 -21.37 -3.62 4.69
N GLU A 6 -21.33 -3.41 5.99
CA GLU A 6 -21.19 -2.07 6.59
C GLU A 6 -19.88 -1.40 6.16
N TYR A 7 -18.79 -2.16 6.06
CA TYR A 7 -17.52 -1.63 5.57
C TYR A 7 -17.58 -1.27 4.08
N ARG A 8 -18.24 -2.07 3.26
CA ARG A 8 -18.47 -1.75 1.84
C ARG A 8 -19.29 -0.48 1.66
N GLU A 9 -20.39 -0.35 2.40
CA GLU A 9 -21.22 0.85 2.39
C GLU A 9 -20.42 2.10 2.82
N PHE A 10 -19.60 1.95 3.85
CA PHE A 10 -18.70 3.02 4.28
C PHE A 10 -17.74 3.45 3.15
N LEU A 11 -17.10 2.50 2.47
CA LEU A 11 -16.21 2.79 1.35
C LEU A 11 -16.93 3.47 0.18
N ASP A 12 -18.12 3.01 -0.16
CA ASP A 12 -18.92 3.57 -1.25
C ASP A 12 -19.36 5.02 -0.91
N ARG A 13 -19.76 5.28 0.33
CA ARG A 13 -20.05 6.63 0.82
C ARG A 13 -18.82 7.53 0.83
N ALA A 14 -17.69 7.01 1.32
CA ALA A 14 -16.42 7.75 1.31
C ALA A 14 -16.01 8.15 -0.12
N ARG A 15 -16.17 7.24 -1.09
CA ARG A 15 -15.91 7.55 -2.50
C ARG A 15 -16.86 8.61 -3.04
N ALA A 16 -18.14 8.48 -2.79
CA ALA A 16 -19.13 9.44 -3.27
C ALA A 16 -18.87 10.88 -2.76
N LEU A 17 -18.32 11.00 -1.55
CA LEU A 17 -18.10 12.29 -0.91
C LEU A 17 -16.69 12.87 -1.14
N LEU A 18 -15.68 12.01 -1.21
CA LEU A 18 -14.28 12.43 -1.13
C LEU A 18 -13.49 12.23 -2.42
N HIS A 19 -13.99 11.40 -3.37
CA HIS A 19 -13.30 11.16 -4.63
C HIS A 19 -13.63 12.27 -5.63
N GLN A 20 -12.73 13.21 -5.79
CA GLN A 20 -12.86 14.41 -6.63
C GLN A 20 -11.66 14.55 -7.57
N PRO A 21 -11.47 13.60 -8.51
CA PRO A 21 -10.29 13.59 -9.40
C PRO A 21 -10.28 14.80 -10.35
N GLU A 22 -11.44 15.36 -10.67
CA GLU A 22 -11.60 16.52 -11.57
C GLU A 22 -10.95 17.80 -11.00
N ILE A 23 -10.79 17.88 -9.68
CA ILE A 23 -10.08 18.99 -9.00
C ILE A 23 -8.75 18.55 -8.39
N GLY A 24 -8.18 17.44 -8.89
CA GLY A 24 -6.88 16.93 -8.42
C GLY A 24 -6.91 16.27 -7.03
N ARG A 25 -8.08 15.87 -6.52
CA ARG A 25 -8.26 15.23 -5.20
C ARG A 25 -8.85 13.82 -5.32
N PRO A 26 -8.14 12.87 -5.95
CA PRO A 26 -8.60 11.49 -6.00
C PRO A 26 -8.50 10.86 -4.61
N LEU A 27 -9.56 10.16 -4.19
CA LEU A 27 -9.51 9.37 -2.96
C LEU A 27 -8.59 8.17 -3.13
N THR A 28 -7.63 8.00 -2.23
CA THR A 28 -6.85 6.78 -2.09
C THR A 28 -7.18 6.09 -0.78
N VAL A 29 -7.35 4.77 -0.84
CA VAL A 29 -7.62 3.95 0.34
C VAL A 29 -6.39 3.10 0.61
N ALA A 30 -5.99 3.03 1.87
CA ALA A 30 -4.97 2.13 2.37
C ALA A 30 -5.53 1.31 3.53
N GLY A 31 -4.95 0.15 3.82
CA GLY A 31 -5.42 -0.69 4.91
C GLY A 31 -4.40 -1.74 5.33
N ASP A 32 -4.75 -2.45 6.39
CA ASP A 32 -3.99 -3.56 6.93
C ASP A 32 -4.86 -4.81 6.90
N ILE A 33 -4.28 -5.93 6.44
CA ILE A 33 -4.94 -7.24 6.37
C ILE A 33 -4.10 -8.25 7.13
N ILE A 34 -4.74 -9.08 7.92
CA ILE A 34 -4.14 -10.25 8.55
C ILE A 34 -4.82 -11.49 7.97
N VAL A 35 -4.02 -12.41 7.43
CA VAL A 35 -4.49 -13.71 6.91
C VAL A 35 -4.11 -14.84 7.84
N GLY A 36 -4.90 -15.90 7.83
CA GLY A 36 -4.69 -17.06 8.69
C GLY A 36 -4.98 -16.76 10.15
N PHE A 37 -5.92 -15.85 10.42
CA PHE A 37 -6.44 -15.67 11.78
C PHE A 37 -7.11 -16.97 12.24
N PRO A 38 -7.03 -17.34 13.54
CA PRO A 38 -7.70 -18.53 14.05
C PRO A 38 -9.14 -18.64 13.55
N THR A 39 -9.51 -19.81 13.07
CA THR A 39 -10.82 -20.15 12.48
C THR A 39 -11.11 -19.58 11.08
N GLU A 40 -10.18 -18.83 10.47
CA GLU A 40 -10.38 -18.30 9.10
C GLU A 40 -10.56 -19.46 8.10
N THR A 41 -11.73 -19.51 7.47
CA THR A 41 -12.04 -20.48 6.42
C THR A 41 -11.47 -20.05 5.05
N GLU A 42 -11.61 -20.89 4.03
CA GLU A 42 -11.24 -20.49 2.66
C GLU A 42 -12.23 -19.46 2.11
N GLU A 43 -13.50 -19.57 2.46
CA GLU A 43 -14.55 -18.61 2.10
C GLU A 43 -14.27 -17.22 2.68
N ASP A 44 -13.80 -17.13 3.92
CA ASP A 44 -13.41 -15.87 4.57
C ASP A 44 -12.22 -15.23 3.84
N TYR A 45 -11.24 -16.05 3.46
CA TYR A 45 -10.10 -15.61 2.68
C TYR A 45 -10.51 -15.10 1.29
N GLU A 46 -11.38 -15.83 0.58
CA GLU A 46 -11.89 -15.41 -0.74
C GLU A 46 -12.69 -14.10 -0.62
N ALA A 47 -13.49 -13.94 0.43
CA ALA A 47 -14.22 -12.70 0.71
C ALA A 47 -13.26 -11.53 0.95
N THR A 48 -12.15 -11.77 1.65
CA THR A 48 -11.08 -10.78 1.85
C THR A 48 -10.43 -10.39 0.53
N ALA A 49 -10.12 -11.36 -0.35
CA ALA A 49 -9.55 -11.11 -1.67
C ALA A 49 -10.53 -10.31 -2.57
N ALA A 50 -11.81 -10.65 -2.52
CA ALA A 50 -12.86 -9.92 -3.23
C ALA A 50 -13.00 -8.48 -2.73
N LEU A 51 -12.94 -8.28 -1.40
CA LEU A 51 -12.95 -6.94 -0.80
C LEU A 51 -11.75 -6.11 -1.25
N LEU A 52 -10.55 -6.69 -1.29
CA LEU A 52 -9.34 -6.02 -1.74
C LEU A 52 -9.48 -5.50 -3.18
N ARG A 53 -10.03 -6.32 -4.09
CA ARG A 53 -10.32 -5.92 -5.47
C ARG A 53 -11.33 -4.77 -5.54
N ARG A 54 -12.45 -4.90 -4.79
CA ARG A 54 -13.52 -3.88 -4.77
C ARG A 54 -13.06 -2.57 -4.14
N ALA A 55 -12.37 -2.66 -3.00
CA ALA A 55 -11.86 -1.50 -2.28
C ALA A 55 -10.77 -0.75 -3.05
N ARG A 56 -10.13 -1.41 -4.04
CA ARG A 56 -9.08 -0.82 -4.86
C ARG A 56 -8.02 -0.12 -4.00
N TYR A 57 -7.54 -0.83 -2.98
CA TYR A 57 -6.51 -0.28 -2.11
C TYR A 57 -5.29 0.16 -2.90
N LYS A 58 -4.91 1.42 -2.75
CA LYS A 58 -3.66 1.94 -3.32
C LYS A 58 -2.45 1.25 -2.71
N ASN A 59 -2.53 1.02 -1.41
CA ASN A 59 -1.53 0.28 -0.65
C ASN A 59 -2.21 -0.50 0.46
N CYS A 60 -1.73 -1.72 0.70
CA CYS A 60 -2.21 -2.55 1.79
C CYS A 60 -1.04 -3.30 2.41
N PHE A 61 -0.93 -3.25 3.74
CA PHE A 61 0.00 -4.09 4.47
C PHE A 61 -0.69 -5.43 4.76
N ILE A 62 -0.07 -6.53 4.32
CA ILE A 62 -0.64 -7.87 4.43
C ILE A 62 0.28 -8.71 5.29
N PHE A 63 -0.24 -9.21 6.40
CA PHE A 63 0.50 -9.96 7.40
C PHE A 63 -0.10 -11.35 7.58
N LYS A 64 0.75 -12.32 7.86
CA LYS A 64 0.31 -13.60 8.41
C LYS A 64 -0.03 -13.42 9.90
N TYR A 65 -1.10 -14.04 10.36
CA TYR A 65 -1.37 -14.11 11.79
C TYR A 65 -0.18 -14.72 12.54
N SER A 66 0.16 -14.10 13.64
CA SER A 66 1.17 -14.58 14.58
C SER A 66 0.61 -14.43 15.99
N PRO A 67 0.51 -15.53 16.76
CA PRO A 67 0.01 -15.48 18.12
C PRO A 67 0.82 -14.51 18.99
N ARG A 68 0.15 -13.67 19.75
CA ARG A 68 0.79 -12.71 20.65
C ARG A 68 0.26 -12.88 22.05
N PRO A 69 1.10 -13.26 23.05
CA PRO A 69 0.69 -13.36 24.46
C PRO A 69 -0.01 -12.08 24.94
N GLY A 70 -1.06 -12.24 25.73
CA GLY A 70 -1.84 -11.13 26.27
C GLY A 70 -2.93 -10.60 25.32
N THR A 71 -3.18 -11.27 24.20
CA THR A 71 -4.33 -10.97 23.33
C THR A 71 -5.44 -11.99 23.54
N VAL A 72 -6.69 -11.56 23.36
CA VAL A 72 -7.86 -12.44 23.47
C VAL A 72 -7.78 -13.62 22.49
N ALA A 73 -7.24 -13.37 21.30
CA ALA A 73 -7.06 -14.42 20.29
C ALA A 73 -6.05 -15.48 20.78
N PHE A 74 -4.93 -15.06 21.37
CA PHE A 74 -3.94 -15.99 21.92
C PHE A 74 -4.51 -16.83 23.07
N ASP A 75 -5.30 -16.22 23.96
CA ASP A 75 -5.80 -16.89 25.17
C ASP A 75 -7.01 -17.80 24.89
N LYS A 76 -7.81 -17.51 23.87
CA LYS A 76 -9.10 -18.16 23.66
C LYS A 76 -9.24 -18.94 22.36
N LEU A 77 -8.39 -18.69 21.37
CA LEU A 77 -8.51 -19.30 20.04
C LEU A 77 -7.26 -20.13 19.74
N PRO A 78 -7.42 -21.41 19.35
CA PRO A 78 -6.28 -22.20 18.87
C PRO A 78 -5.78 -21.63 17.53
N ASP A 79 -4.47 -21.62 17.32
CA ASP A 79 -3.89 -21.30 16.01
C ASP A 79 -4.01 -22.53 15.10
N ASP A 80 -5.21 -22.71 14.53
CA ASP A 80 -5.65 -23.88 13.77
C ASP A 80 -5.41 -23.79 12.26
N VAL A 81 -4.98 -22.63 11.74
CA VAL A 81 -4.65 -22.47 10.32
C VAL A 81 -3.19 -22.87 10.09
N PRO A 82 -2.90 -23.87 9.25
CA PRO A 82 -1.54 -24.32 8.96
C PRO A 82 -0.64 -23.19 8.39
N ASP A 83 0.64 -23.15 8.78
CA ASP A 83 1.56 -22.08 8.34
C ASP A 83 1.75 -22.04 6.82
N GLU A 84 1.68 -23.17 6.13
CA GLU A 84 1.71 -23.23 4.68
C GLU A 84 0.48 -22.55 4.03
N VAL A 85 -0.71 -22.71 4.64
CA VAL A 85 -1.94 -22.04 4.20
C VAL A 85 -1.82 -20.53 4.43
N LYS A 86 -1.35 -20.11 5.61
CA LYS A 86 -1.08 -18.69 5.91
C LYS A 86 -0.11 -18.10 4.90
N ARG A 87 0.95 -18.84 4.53
CA ARG A 87 1.96 -18.40 3.56
C ARG A 87 1.39 -18.29 2.16
N ARG A 88 0.60 -19.28 1.72
CA ARG A 88 -0.09 -19.26 0.44
C ARG A 88 -1.01 -18.04 0.34
N ARG A 89 -1.94 -17.87 1.29
CA ARG A 89 -2.89 -16.76 1.34
C ARG A 89 -2.19 -15.40 1.33
N ASN A 90 -1.12 -15.27 2.11
CA ASN A 90 -0.33 -14.03 2.15
C ASN A 90 0.29 -13.69 0.79
N ASN A 91 0.94 -14.68 0.13
CA ASN A 91 1.58 -14.48 -1.16
C ASN A 91 0.57 -14.15 -2.26
N GLU A 92 -0.59 -14.81 -2.28
CA GLU A 92 -1.66 -14.57 -3.24
C GLU A 92 -2.23 -13.15 -3.08
N LEU A 93 -2.50 -12.71 -1.83
CA LEU A 93 -2.98 -11.34 -1.58
C LEU A 93 -1.92 -10.28 -1.90
N LEU A 94 -0.63 -10.54 -1.66
CA LEU A 94 0.45 -9.62 -2.06
C LEU A 94 0.50 -9.46 -3.59
N ALA A 95 0.37 -10.55 -4.34
CA ALA A 95 0.32 -10.51 -5.81
C ALA A 95 -0.92 -9.72 -6.29
N LEU A 96 -2.09 -10.02 -5.71
CA LEU A 96 -3.33 -9.29 -6.00
C LEU A 96 -3.22 -7.80 -5.68
N GLN A 97 -2.64 -7.43 -4.53
CA GLN A 97 -2.42 -6.04 -4.15
C GLN A 97 -1.51 -5.32 -5.16
N GLN A 98 -0.47 -5.99 -5.64
CA GLN A 98 0.41 -5.43 -6.66
C GLN A 98 -0.34 -5.15 -7.96
N GLU A 99 -1.19 -6.07 -8.40
CA GLU A 99 -2.02 -5.89 -9.59
C GLU A 99 -2.97 -4.70 -9.42
N VAL A 100 -3.74 -4.65 -8.32
CA VAL A 100 -4.68 -3.56 -8.02
C VAL A 100 -3.96 -2.21 -7.92
N SER A 101 -2.80 -2.16 -7.27
CA SER A 101 -1.99 -0.94 -7.16
C SER A 101 -1.48 -0.46 -8.52
N LEU A 102 -1.10 -1.38 -9.41
CA LEU A 102 -0.67 -1.06 -10.76
C LEU A 102 -1.84 -0.51 -11.60
N GLN A 103 -3.01 -1.14 -11.54
CA GLN A 103 -4.22 -0.67 -12.22
C GLN A 103 -4.58 0.74 -11.75
N THR A 104 -4.64 0.96 -10.45
CA THR A 104 -4.92 2.28 -9.86
C THR A 104 -3.88 3.33 -10.28
N SER A 105 -2.60 2.94 -10.34
CA SER A 105 -1.53 3.86 -10.76
C SER A 105 -1.61 4.25 -12.23
N ARG A 106 -2.09 3.35 -13.10
CA ARG A 106 -2.27 3.64 -14.54
C ARG A 106 -3.30 4.73 -14.80
N GLU A 107 -4.28 4.91 -13.91
CA GLU A 107 -5.30 5.95 -14.03
C GLU A 107 -4.73 7.38 -13.93
N TYR A 108 -3.55 7.52 -13.32
CA TYR A 108 -2.86 8.80 -13.23
C TYR A 108 -1.96 9.10 -14.43
N VAL A 109 -1.77 8.15 -15.35
CA VAL A 109 -0.93 8.37 -16.52
C VAL A 109 -1.58 9.40 -17.45
N GLY A 110 -0.82 10.44 -17.78
CA GLY A 110 -1.31 11.57 -18.60
C GLY A 110 -2.02 12.68 -17.81
N SER A 111 -2.20 12.51 -16.49
CA SER A 111 -2.74 13.58 -15.64
C SER A 111 -1.62 14.41 -14.99
N THR A 112 -1.95 15.66 -14.65
CA THR A 112 -1.10 16.51 -13.83
C THR A 112 -1.57 16.41 -12.38
N VAL A 113 -0.63 16.18 -11.46
CA VAL A 113 -0.95 16.05 -10.02
C VAL A 113 -0.04 16.97 -9.22
N ASP A 114 -0.58 17.54 -8.15
CA ASP A 114 0.20 18.27 -7.18
C ASP A 114 0.91 17.30 -6.24
N VAL A 115 2.21 17.53 -6.03
CA VAL A 115 3.03 16.69 -5.16
C VAL A 115 3.72 17.54 -4.09
N PHE A 116 3.71 17.03 -2.87
CA PHE A 116 4.49 17.61 -1.79
C PHE A 116 5.87 16.95 -1.73
N VAL A 117 6.92 17.73 -2.02
CA VAL A 117 8.31 17.26 -2.01
C VAL A 117 8.87 17.36 -0.60
N GLN A 118 9.03 16.23 0.08
CA GLN A 118 9.59 16.16 1.44
C GLN A 118 11.11 16.10 1.47
N GLY A 119 11.75 15.65 0.39
CA GLY A 119 13.20 15.53 0.30
C GLY A 119 13.65 14.48 -0.73
N ILE A 120 14.94 14.20 -0.71
CA ILE A 120 15.56 13.22 -1.61
C ILE A 120 15.19 11.80 -1.16
N SER A 121 14.77 10.94 -2.10
CA SER A 121 14.40 9.55 -1.79
C SER A 121 15.60 8.78 -1.20
N ARG A 122 15.31 7.80 -0.32
CA ARG A 122 16.34 6.92 0.27
C ARG A 122 17.17 6.17 -0.80
N ARG A 123 16.57 5.87 -1.94
CA ARG A 123 17.25 5.23 -3.07
C ARG A 123 18.29 6.16 -3.67
N GLU A 124 17.94 7.42 -3.88
CA GLU A 124 18.82 8.43 -4.43
C GLU A 124 19.93 8.81 -3.45
N GLN A 125 19.61 8.95 -2.15
CA GLN A 125 20.62 9.16 -1.10
C GLN A 125 21.66 8.03 -1.11
N LYS A 126 21.24 6.76 -1.21
CA LYS A 126 22.14 5.61 -1.31
C LYS A 126 22.95 5.62 -2.60
N ARG A 127 22.38 6.12 -3.72
CA ARG A 127 23.09 6.26 -4.99
C ARG A 127 24.21 7.30 -4.90
N GLN A 128 23.94 8.44 -4.27
CA GLN A 128 24.89 9.52 -4.07
C GLN A 128 26.00 9.14 -3.09
N GLN A 129 25.74 8.26 -2.14
CA GLN A 129 26.72 7.75 -1.17
C GLN A 129 27.60 6.62 -1.72
N ARG A 130 27.29 6.05 -2.88
CA ARG A 130 28.15 5.05 -3.52
C ARG A 130 29.35 5.76 -4.13
N PRO A 131 30.60 5.38 -3.78
CA PRO A 131 31.79 5.94 -4.42
C PRO A 131 31.69 5.71 -5.93
N ALA A 132 31.98 6.73 -6.71
CA ALA A 132 31.95 6.68 -8.17
C ALA A 132 32.99 5.67 -8.67
N CYS A 133 32.52 4.45 -8.94
CA CYS A 133 33.23 3.57 -9.87
C CYS A 133 32.96 4.13 -11.28
N GLY A 134 33.98 4.65 -11.91
CA GLY A 134 34.07 5.38 -13.15
C GLY A 134 32.93 5.25 -14.17
N GLY A 135 32.51 6.38 -14.68
CA GLY A 135 31.85 6.54 -15.99
C GLY A 135 30.33 6.48 -15.98
N GLY A 136 29.69 7.64 -16.17
CA GLY A 136 28.28 7.69 -16.55
C GLY A 136 27.59 8.97 -16.13
N GLY A 137 27.33 9.86 -17.10
CA GLY A 137 26.77 11.19 -16.93
C GLY A 137 25.51 11.24 -16.06
N GLY A 138 25.51 12.16 -15.11
CA GLY A 138 24.37 12.46 -14.27
C GLY A 138 23.26 13.13 -15.08
N VAL A 139 22.09 12.51 -15.10
CA VAL A 139 20.87 13.15 -15.59
C VAL A 139 20.35 14.05 -14.47
N GLY A 140 20.54 15.35 -14.59
CA GLY A 140 19.97 16.33 -13.66
C GLY A 140 18.45 16.30 -13.73
N LEU A 141 17.78 16.16 -12.59
CA LEU A 141 16.33 16.32 -12.49
C LEU A 141 16.01 17.81 -12.66
N THR A 142 15.33 18.14 -13.74
CA THR A 142 14.75 19.47 -13.96
C THR A 142 13.23 19.40 -13.74
N ILE A 143 12.71 20.26 -12.87
CA ILE A 143 11.28 20.51 -12.72
C ILE A 143 11.03 21.92 -13.23
N ASN A 144 10.10 22.09 -14.20
CA ASN A 144 9.76 23.37 -14.83
C ASN A 144 10.96 24.16 -15.42
N GLY A 145 11.94 23.44 -16.02
CA GLY A 145 13.08 24.10 -16.67
C GLY A 145 14.10 24.76 -15.74
N ARG A 146 13.96 24.62 -14.45
CA ARG A 146 14.94 25.10 -13.45
C ARG A 146 15.69 23.96 -12.79
N ALA A 147 17.02 24.04 -12.81
CA ALA A 147 17.87 23.14 -12.02
C ALA A 147 17.64 23.39 -10.53
N LEU A 148 17.36 22.35 -9.75
CA LEU A 148 17.33 22.45 -8.29
C LEU A 148 18.76 22.63 -7.78
N GLY A 149 19.12 23.88 -7.44
CA GLY A 149 20.36 24.20 -6.75
C GLY A 149 20.41 23.54 -5.38
N ALA A 150 21.59 23.09 -4.97
CA ALA A 150 21.83 22.56 -3.63
C ALA A 150 21.40 23.58 -2.57
N ALA A 151 20.59 23.15 -1.59
CA ALA A 151 20.26 23.98 -0.44
C ALA A 151 21.54 24.32 0.35
N PRO A 152 21.68 25.56 0.85
CA PRO A 152 22.84 25.93 1.68
C PRO A 152 22.81 25.13 2.99
N ALA A 153 23.96 24.63 3.40
CA ALA A 153 24.17 24.00 4.69
C ALA A 153 23.78 24.97 5.80
N ALA A 154 22.88 24.57 6.69
CA ALA A 154 22.58 25.30 7.90
C ALA A 154 23.82 25.26 8.83
N VAL A 155 24.23 26.43 9.28
CA VAL A 155 25.23 26.68 10.34
C VAL A 155 24.58 26.36 11.69
#